data_4e9553e63faae8fbaafb41f644b4082b
#
_entry.id   4e9553e63faae8fbaafb41f644b4082b
#
_cell.length_a   1.000
_cell.length_b   1.000
_cell.length_c   1.000
_cell.angle_alpha   90.00
_cell.angle_beta   90.00
_cell.angle_gamma   90.00
#
_symmetry.space_group_name_H-M   'P 1'
#
loop_
_entity.id
_entity.type
_entity.pdbx_description
1 polymer ?
#
loop_
_entity_poly.entity_id
_entity_poly.type
_entity_poly.pdbx_seq_one_letter_code
_entity_poly.pdbx_strand_id
1 'polypeptide(L)'
;STETILDAANAVIAKNTGRKNKKLWTDKSSDVKIEIKKNYSDKDEAVYVTQEINRLSALNKYNFSDIAILYRTNVQSRLIEENLLKKNLPYNIYGGLKFYDRKEIKDILAYLKLISNPSDNIALKRIINVPKRGIGARTVEKLEDKAGITGESIYSAMIDLENVEFSSKLKNTVRNFVILISSFRSMTEVTTISE
;
A
#
# COMPACT_ATOMS: atom_id res chain seq x y z
N SER A 1 14.89 12.25 -24.27
CA SER A 1 14.17 13.54 -24.05
C SER A 1 14.53 14.52 -25.14
N THR A 2 13.64 15.49 -25.37
CA THR A 2 13.86 16.57 -26.33
C THR A 2 14.74 17.66 -25.70
N GLU A 3 15.31 18.55 -26.56
CA GLU A 3 16.15 19.68 -26.13
C GLU A 3 15.44 20.55 -25.08
N THR A 4 14.17 20.91 -25.33
CA THR A 4 13.35 21.72 -24.40
C THR A 4 13.29 21.13 -22.99
N ILE A 5 13.15 19.80 -22.87
CA ILE A 5 13.11 19.11 -21.56
C ILE A 5 14.50 19.11 -20.91
N LEU A 6 15.55 18.84 -21.68
CA LEU A 6 16.92 18.80 -21.15
C LEU A 6 17.42 20.18 -20.73
N ASP A 7 17.06 21.22 -21.43
CA ASP A 7 17.42 22.61 -21.08
C ASP A 7 16.72 23.03 -19.78
N ALA A 8 15.44 22.70 -19.61
CA ALA A 8 14.75 22.93 -18.36
C ALA A 8 15.39 22.14 -17.18
N ALA A 9 15.74 20.88 -17.40
CA ALA A 9 16.43 20.06 -16.40
C ALA A 9 17.82 20.62 -16.05
N ASN A 10 18.59 21.05 -17.05
CA ASN A 10 19.89 21.71 -16.85
C ASN A 10 19.75 23.01 -16.06
N ALA A 11 18.73 23.82 -16.35
CA ALA A 11 18.48 25.08 -15.64
C ALA A 11 18.13 24.85 -14.16
N VAL A 12 17.29 23.84 -13.86
CA VAL A 12 16.93 23.49 -12.48
C VAL A 12 18.16 23.00 -11.72
N ILE A 13 18.91 22.07 -12.29
CA ILE A 13 20.04 21.44 -11.60
C ILE A 13 21.26 22.38 -11.48
N ALA A 14 21.38 23.39 -12.33
CA ALA A 14 22.45 24.39 -12.24
C ALA A 14 22.43 25.20 -10.92
N LYS A 15 21.27 25.25 -10.24
CA LYS A 15 21.12 25.91 -8.92
C LYS A 15 21.71 25.09 -7.76
N ASN A 16 22.10 23.85 -7.97
CA ASN A 16 22.70 23.03 -6.92
C ASN A 16 24.21 23.33 -6.80
N THR A 17 24.62 23.85 -5.66
CA THR A 17 26.02 24.05 -5.27
C THR A 17 26.65 22.71 -4.92
N GLY A 18 27.82 22.39 -5.38
CA GLY A 18 28.54 21.11 -5.10
C GLY A 18 28.34 20.00 -6.13
N ARG A 19 27.75 20.30 -7.27
CA ARG A 19 27.60 19.38 -8.40
C ARG A 19 28.85 19.35 -9.28
N LYS A 20 29.17 18.16 -9.85
CA LYS A 20 30.08 18.08 -11.01
C LYS A 20 29.39 18.69 -12.24
N ASN A 21 30.07 19.59 -12.95
CA ASN A 21 29.53 20.24 -14.16
C ASN A 21 29.35 19.22 -15.29
N LYS A 22 28.12 18.71 -15.42
CA LYS A 22 27.69 17.90 -16.57
C LYS A 22 26.47 18.56 -17.18
N LYS A 23 26.48 18.76 -18.50
CA LYS A 23 25.34 19.26 -19.27
C LYS A 23 24.73 18.10 -20.05
N LEU A 24 23.43 17.89 -19.90
CA LEU A 24 22.69 16.96 -20.72
C LEU A 24 22.40 17.60 -22.07
N TRP A 25 22.54 16.84 -23.14
CA TRP A 25 22.27 17.30 -24.50
C TRP A 25 21.60 16.20 -25.33
N THR A 26 20.98 16.56 -26.44
CA THR A 26 20.30 15.68 -27.39
C THR A 26 20.22 16.35 -28.76
N ASP A 27 20.17 15.54 -29.79
CA ASP A 27 19.91 15.98 -31.17
C ASP A 27 18.40 16.04 -31.49
N LYS A 28 17.54 15.65 -30.52
CA LYS A 28 16.08 15.63 -30.69
C LYS A 28 15.52 17.02 -30.41
N SER A 29 15.26 17.81 -31.44
CA SER A 29 14.49 19.05 -31.33
C SER A 29 12.99 18.76 -31.18
N SER A 30 12.27 19.68 -30.56
CA SER A 30 10.82 19.65 -30.48
C SER A 30 10.27 21.03 -30.21
N ASP A 31 9.24 21.42 -30.94
CA ASP A 31 8.51 22.68 -30.75
C ASP A 31 7.46 22.58 -29.61
N VAL A 32 7.32 21.39 -29.02
CA VAL A 32 6.38 21.17 -27.91
C VAL A 32 6.93 21.76 -26.63
N LYS A 33 6.19 22.69 -26.05
CA LYS A 33 6.54 23.36 -24.80
C LYS A 33 6.19 22.50 -23.60
N ILE A 34 6.92 22.71 -22.48
CA ILE A 34 6.59 22.14 -21.18
C ILE A 34 5.33 22.85 -20.67
N GLU A 35 4.33 22.06 -20.32
CA GLU A 35 3.11 22.55 -19.69
C GLU A 35 3.23 22.43 -18.16
N ILE A 36 2.85 23.51 -17.46
CA ILE A 36 2.82 23.53 -15.99
C ILE A 36 1.37 23.69 -15.55
N LYS A 37 0.87 22.70 -14.79
CA LYS A 37 -0.46 22.76 -14.22
C LYS A 37 -0.37 22.83 -12.70
N LYS A 38 -0.99 23.85 -12.11
CA LYS A 38 -1.18 23.98 -10.67
C LYS A 38 -2.58 23.48 -10.31
N ASN A 39 -2.67 22.53 -9.38
CA ASN A 39 -3.92 22.01 -8.86
C ASN A 39 -4.14 22.51 -7.41
N TYR A 40 -5.38 22.47 -6.92
CA TYR A 40 -5.73 22.92 -5.57
C TYR A 40 -5.35 21.89 -4.49
N SER A 41 -5.37 20.62 -4.85
CA SER A 41 -5.03 19.50 -3.95
C SER A 41 -4.33 18.37 -4.70
N ASP A 42 -3.73 17.46 -3.97
CA ASP A 42 -3.16 16.21 -4.46
C ASP A 42 -4.23 15.30 -5.11
N LYS A 43 -5.48 15.35 -4.62
CA LYS A 43 -6.61 14.66 -5.25
C LYS A 43 -6.94 15.24 -6.63
N ASP A 44 -6.98 16.56 -6.75
CA ASP A 44 -7.23 17.21 -8.02
C ASP A 44 -6.11 16.96 -9.02
N GLU A 45 -4.86 16.92 -8.54
CA GLU A 45 -3.69 16.54 -9.34
C GLU A 45 -3.85 15.14 -9.92
N ALA A 46 -4.18 14.14 -9.09
CA ALA A 46 -4.37 12.77 -9.52
C ALA A 46 -5.53 12.63 -10.52
N VAL A 47 -6.63 13.35 -10.31
CA VAL A 47 -7.76 13.41 -11.26
C VAL A 47 -7.32 14.02 -12.59
N TYR A 48 -6.62 15.16 -12.56
CA TYR A 48 -6.13 15.83 -13.76
C TYR A 48 -5.18 14.93 -14.57
N VAL A 49 -4.18 14.33 -13.90
CA VAL A 49 -3.21 13.44 -14.55
C VAL A 49 -3.92 12.27 -15.26
N THR A 50 -4.85 11.61 -14.58
CA THR A 50 -5.56 10.47 -15.17
C THR A 50 -6.54 10.88 -16.27
N GLN A 51 -7.12 12.08 -16.22
CA GLN A 51 -7.92 12.62 -17.31
C GLN A 51 -7.06 12.92 -18.54
N GLU A 52 -5.88 13.49 -18.34
CA GLU A 52 -4.97 13.82 -19.44
C GLU A 52 -4.43 12.56 -20.12
N ILE A 53 -4.07 11.53 -19.36
CA ILE A 53 -3.69 10.22 -19.91
C ILE A 53 -4.81 9.65 -20.80
N ASN A 54 -6.04 9.66 -20.30
CA ASN A 54 -7.18 9.16 -21.06
C ASN A 54 -7.44 9.97 -22.33
N ARG A 55 -7.32 11.30 -22.25
CA ARG A 55 -7.44 12.21 -23.40
C ARG A 55 -6.39 11.92 -24.48
N LEU A 56 -5.13 11.75 -24.07
CA LEU A 56 -4.02 11.49 -25.00
C LEU A 56 -4.16 10.13 -25.69
N SER A 57 -4.61 9.11 -24.95
CA SER A 57 -4.87 7.78 -25.50
C SER A 57 -6.09 7.77 -26.42
N ALA A 58 -7.19 8.44 -26.04
CA ALA A 58 -8.41 8.50 -26.85
C ALA A 58 -8.21 9.22 -28.20
N LEU A 59 -7.26 10.15 -28.25
CA LEU A 59 -6.87 10.83 -29.49
C LEU A 59 -5.93 9.99 -30.37
N ASN A 60 -5.66 8.74 -30.00
CA ASN A 60 -4.67 7.84 -30.64
C ASN A 60 -3.28 8.49 -30.80
N LYS A 61 -2.95 9.43 -29.93
CA LYS A 61 -1.67 10.16 -29.96
C LYS A 61 -0.54 9.33 -29.32
N TYR A 62 -0.89 8.61 -28.23
CA TYR A 62 0.05 7.80 -27.46
C TYR A 62 -0.63 6.54 -26.92
N ASN A 63 0.11 5.45 -26.87
CA ASN A 63 -0.28 4.27 -26.12
C ASN A 63 -0.02 4.49 -24.63
N PHE A 64 -0.66 3.73 -23.75
CA PHE A 64 -0.39 3.81 -22.32
C PHE A 64 1.08 3.52 -21.98
N SER A 65 1.75 2.65 -22.76
CA SER A 65 3.18 2.34 -22.64
C SER A 65 4.11 3.51 -22.94
N ASP A 66 3.63 4.53 -23.64
CA ASP A 66 4.43 5.71 -24.03
C ASP A 66 4.38 6.81 -22.95
N ILE A 67 3.57 6.63 -21.90
CA ILE A 67 3.32 7.62 -20.87
C ILE A 67 3.97 7.18 -19.57
N ALA A 68 4.72 8.09 -18.94
CA ALA A 68 5.32 7.86 -17.63
C ALA A 68 4.91 8.96 -16.64
N ILE A 69 4.59 8.57 -15.40
CA ILE A 69 4.34 9.48 -14.28
C ILE A 69 5.52 9.38 -13.34
N LEU A 70 6.21 10.52 -13.11
CA LEU A 70 7.35 10.59 -12.22
C LEU A 70 6.97 11.35 -10.95
N TYR A 71 7.36 10.83 -9.79
CA TYR A 71 7.09 11.44 -8.49
C TYR A 71 8.32 11.35 -7.59
N ARG A 72 8.41 12.26 -6.63
CA ARG A 72 9.57 12.36 -5.73
C ARG A 72 9.57 11.27 -4.66
N THR A 73 8.42 10.96 -4.09
CA THR A 73 8.27 10.01 -2.98
C THR A 73 7.16 9.01 -3.26
N ASN A 74 7.34 7.79 -2.77
CA ASN A 74 6.37 6.70 -2.97
C ASN A 74 4.97 7.00 -2.39
N VAL A 75 4.85 7.94 -1.44
CA VAL A 75 3.55 8.32 -0.87
C VAL A 75 2.67 8.98 -1.92
N GLN A 76 3.25 9.75 -2.83
CA GLN A 76 2.53 10.46 -3.89
C GLN A 76 1.86 9.52 -4.90
N SER A 77 2.36 8.27 -5.07
CA SER A 77 1.77 7.32 -6.01
C SER A 77 0.35 6.90 -5.65
N ARG A 78 -0.02 6.89 -4.35
CA ARG A 78 -1.29 6.32 -3.88
C ARG A 78 -2.52 6.90 -4.57
N LEU A 79 -2.67 8.22 -4.56
CA LEU A 79 -3.85 8.87 -5.16
C LEU A 79 -3.90 8.71 -6.67
N ILE A 80 -2.72 8.69 -7.31
CA ILE A 80 -2.60 8.44 -8.75
C ILE A 80 -3.04 7.00 -9.06
N GLU A 81 -2.54 6.00 -8.31
CA GLU A 81 -2.92 4.59 -8.45
C GLU A 81 -4.42 4.39 -8.24
N GLU A 82 -4.99 4.98 -7.18
CA GLU A 82 -6.43 4.90 -6.91
C GLU A 82 -7.27 5.46 -8.07
N ASN A 83 -6.84 6.58 -8.68
CA ASN A 83 -7.56 7.16 -9.82
C ASN A 83 -7.37 6.35 -11.11
N LEU A 84 -6.18 5.79 -11.36
CA LEU A 84 -5.94 4.88 -12.48
C LEU A 84 -6.83 3.64 -12.37
N LEU A 85 -6.93 3.03 -11.19
CA LEU A 85 -7.80 1.89 -10.92
C LEU A 85 -9.28 2.23 -11.12
N LYS A 86 -9.76 3.36 -10.57
CA LYS A 86 -11.15 3.82 -10.74
C LYS A 86 -11.54 4.01 -12.20
N LYS A 87 -10.58 4.37 -13.04
CA LYS A 87 -10.79 4.59 -14.49
C LYS A 87 -10.43 3.39 -15.35
N ASN A 88 -10.08 2.25 -14.73
CA ASN A 88 -9.62 1.02 -15.41
C ASN A 88 -8.44 1.27 -16.37
N LEU A 89 -7.54 2.21 -16.03
CA LEU A 89 -6.34 2.49 -16.81
C LEU A 89 -5.22 1.54 -16.38
N PRO A 90 -4.62 0.78 -17.31
CA PRO A 90 -3.53 -0.14 -16.98
C PRO A 90 -2.27 0.63 -16.61
N TYR A 91 -1.56 0.17 -15.58
CA TYR A 91 -0.29 0.78 -15.16
C TYR A 91 0.66 -0.24 -14.52
N ASN A 92 1.96 0.09 -14.56
CA ASN A 92 3.01 -0.61 -13.86
C ASN A 92 3.80 0.36 -12.99
N ILE A 93 4.30 -0.11 -11.83
CA ILE A 93 5.19 0.67 -10.96
C ILE A 93 6.60 0.13 -11.10
N TYR A 94 7.53 1.02 -11.37
CA TYR A 94 8.96 0.72 -11.45
C TYR A 94 9.69 1.29 -10.22
N GLY A 95 10.57 0.47 -9.63
CA GLY A 95 11.34 0.89 -8.45
C GLY A 95 10.59 0.91 -7.13
N GLY A 96 9.40 0.33 -7.07
CA GLY A 96 8.59 0.23 -5.85
C GLY A 96 7.50 -0.83 -5.92
N LEU A 97 6.81 -1.02 -4.81
CA LEU A 97 5.60 -1.85 -4.74
C LEU A 97 4.36 -0.97 -4.89
N LYS A 98 3.32 -1.49 -5.55
CA LYS A 98 1.99 -0.87 -5.54
C LYS A 98 1.57 -0.58 -4.09
N PHE A 99 0.84 0.49 -3.86
CA PHE A 99 0.47 0.92 -2.50
C PHE A 99 -0.11 -0.23 -1.67
N TYR A 100 -1.09 -0.95 -2.22
CA TYR A 100 -1.73 -2.08 -1.54
C TYR A 100 -0.88 -3.34 -1.45
N ASP A 101 0.26 -3.41 -2.16
CA ASP A 101 1.21 -4.52 -2.08
C ASP A 101 2.26 -4.33 -0.98
N ARG A 102 2.37 -3.14 -0.43
CA ARG A 102 3.30 -2.85 0.67
C ARG A 102 2.95 -3.68 1.89
N LYS A 103 3.99 -4.19 2.55
CA LYS A 103 3.83 -5.07 3.71
C LYS A 103 2.97 -4.44 4.81
N GLU A 104 3.26 -3.20 5.16
CA GLU A 104 2.60 -2.43 6.22
C GLU A 104 1.11 -2.26 5.92
N ILE A 105 0.77 -1.98 4.67
CA ILE A 105 -0.62 -1.82 4.22
C ILE A 105 -1.36 -3.16 4.29
N LYS A 106 -0.73 -4.24 3.81
CA LYS A 106 -1.30 -5.59 3.91
C LYS A 106 -1.49 -6.03 5.37
N ASP A 107 -0.59 -5.63 6.26
CA ASP A 107 -0.70 -5.94 7.70
C ASP A 107 -1.88 -5.19 8.33
N ILE A 108 -2.03 -3.89 8.06
CA ILE A 108 -3.18 -3.08 8.54
C ILE A 108 -4.50 -3.64 7.99
N LEU A 109 -4.56 -3.93 6.68
CA LEU A 109 -5.76 -4.51 6.07
C LEU A 109 -6.10 -5.87 6.69
N ALA A 110 -5.12 -6.68 7.06
CA ALA A 110 -5.37 -7.95 7.75
C ALA A 110 -5.92 -7.74 9.17
N TYR A 111 -5.47 -6.71 9.90
CA TYR A 111 -6.10 -6.31 11.16
C TYR A 111 -7.58 -5.94 10.96
N LEU A 112 -7.88 -5.06 10.02
CA LEU A 112 -9.25 -4.64 9.73
C LEU A 112 -10.14 -5.83 9.31
N LYS A 113 -9.62 -6.74 8.48
CA LYS A 113 -10.33 -7.97 8.09
C LYS A 113 -10.64 -8.85 9.28
N LEU A 114 -9.66 -9.09 10.17
CA LEU A 114 -9.86 -9.92 11.35
C LEU A 114 -10.84 -9.28 12.35
N ILE A 115 -10.81 -7.97 12.52
CA ILE A 115 -11.77 -7.21 13.34
C ILE A 115 -13.18 -7.38 12.78
N SER A 116 -13.36 -7.24 11.48
CA SER A 116 -14.65 -7.42 10.80
C SER A 116 -15.12 -8.88 10.80
N ASN A 117 -14.21 -9.82 10.53
CA ASN A 117 -14.51 -11.25 10.47
C ASN A 117 -13.46 -12.07 11.25
N PRO A 118 -13.75 -12.47 12.51
CA PRO A 118 -12.85 -13.29 13.32
C PRO A 118 -12.56 -14.69 12.77
N SER A 119 -13.35 -15.14 11.81
CA SER A 119 -13.13 -16.44 11.16
C SER A 119 -12.14 -16.36 9.98
N ASP A 120 -11.60 -15.18 9.67
CA ASP A 120 -10.57 -15.02 8.64
C ASP A 120 -9.20 -15.52 9.16
N ASN A 121 -8.98 -16.83 9.04
CA ASN A 121 -7.72 -17.48 9.45
C ASN A 121 -6.51 -16.97 8.67
N ILE A 122 -6.70 -16.50 7.43
CA ILE A 122 -5.60 -15.95 6.61
C ILE A 122 -5.15 -14.61 7.18
N ALA A 123 -6.10 -13.72 7.46
CA ALA A 123 -5.81 -12.45 8.09
C ALA A 123 -5.17 -12.64 9.48
N LEU A 124 -5.70 -13.57 10.29
CA LEU A 124 -5.15 -13.88 11.60
C LEU A 124 -3.70 -14.35 11.51
N LYS A 125 -3.40 -15.36 10.68
CA LYS A 125 -2.03 -15.88 10.53
C LYS A 125 -1.03 -14.82 10.08
N ARG A 126 -1.50 -13.86 9.29
CA ARG A 126 -0.65 -12.76 8.85
C ARG A 126 -0.23 -11.84 10.00
N ILE A 127 -1.12 -11.54 10.96
CA ILE A 127 -0.90 -10.47 11.95
C ILE A 127 -0.64 -10.97 13.37
N ILE A 128 -0.87 -12.23 13.67
CA ILE A 128 -0.76 -12.78 15.03
C ILE A 128 0.59 -12.47 15.69
N ASN A 129 1.65 -12.37 14.89
CA ASN A 129 3.01 -12.02 15.34
C ASN A 129 3.53 -10.73 14.69
N VAL A 130 2.65 -9.81 14.28
CA VAL A 130 2.97 -8.48 13.76
C VAL A 130 2.19 -7.43 14.58
N PRO A 131 2.85 -6.61 15.39
CA PRO A 131 4.28 -6.64 15.75
C PRO A 131 4.70 -7.95 16.44
N LYS A 132 6.01 -8.18 16.59
CA LYS A 132 6.52 -9.40 17.22
C LYS A 132 5.97 -9.57 18.64
N ARG A 133 5.29 -10.72 18.90
CA ARG A 133 4.69 -11.10 20.19
C ARG A 133 5.27 -12.36 20.77
N GLY A 134 6.17 -13.05 20.05
CA GLY A 134 6.68 -14.35 20.46
C GLY A 134 5.75 -15.52 20.14
N ILE A 135 4.73 -15.32 19.29
CA ILE A 135 3.86 -16.37 18.79
C ILE A 135 4.49 -16.92 17.51
N GLY A 136 5.20 -18.05 17.64
CA GLY A 136 5.90 -18.68 16.52
C GLY A 136 5.02 -19.63 15.70
N ALA A 137 5.58 -20.14 14.59
CA ALA A 137 4.87 -21.02 13.66
C ALA A 137 4.31 -22.28 14.37
N ARG A 138 5.07 -22.94 15.27
CA ARG A 138 4.60 -24.10 16.03
C ARG A 138 3.39 -23.81 16.91
N THR A 139 3.27 -22.58 17.42
CA THR A 139 2.12 -22.18 18.22
C THR A 139 0.88 -22.03 17.34
N VAL A 140 1.05 -21.43 16.15
CA VAL A 140 -0.01 -21.29 15.17
C VAL A 140 -0.50 -22.68 14.71
N GLU A 141 0.42 -23.59 14.40
CA GLU A 141 0.11 -24.98 14.00
C GLU A 141 -0.75 -25.70 15.06
N LYS A 142 -0.37 -25.66 16.34
CA LYS A 142 -1.16 -26.24 17.43
C LYS A 142 -2.57 -25.62 17.55
N LEU A 143 -2.71 -24.34 17.27
CA LEU A 143 -4.02 -23.67 17.25
C LEU A 143 -4.83 -24.06 16.01
N GLU A 144 -4.18 -24.27 14.87
CA GLU A 144 -4.82 -24.81 13.66
C GLU A 144 -5.31 -26.23 13.84
N ASP A 145 -4.50 -27.11 14.46
CA ASP A 145 -4.87 -28.48 14.76
C ASP A 145 -6.11 -28.49 15.66
N LYS A 146 -6.12 -27.68 16.73
CA LYS A 146 -7.30 -27.56 17.60
C LYS A 146 -8.52 -27.07 16.84
N ALA A 147 -8.39 -26.01 16.04
CA ALA A 147 -9.47 -25.47 15.23
C ALA A 147 -10.01 -26.51 14.24
N GLY A 148 -9.13 -27.34 13.65
CA GLY A 148 -9.51 -28.43 12.76
C GLY A 148 -10.30 -29.54 13.47
N ILE A 149 -9.96 -29.86 14.71
CA ILE A 149 -10.67 -30.86 15.52
C ILE A 149 -12.07 -30.38 15.92
N THR A 150 -12.21 -29.11 16.30
CA THR A 150 -13.48 -28.49 16.72
C THR A 150 -14.34 -28.00 15.57
N GLY A 151 -13.81 -27.89 14.35
CA GLY A 151 -14.50 -27.30 13.21
C GLY A 151 -14.67 -25.79 13.31
N GLU A 152 -13.88 -25.13 14.17
CA GLU A 152 -13.96 -23.69 14.45
C GLU A 152 -12.83 -22.91 13.78
N SER A 153 -12.84 -21.57 13.96
CA SER A 153 -11.74 -20.72 13.51
C SER A 153 -10.54 -20.78 14.47
N ILE A 154 -9.35 -20.43 13.97
CA ILE A 154 -8.16 -20.31 14.82
C ILE A 154 -8.40 -19.28 15.95
N TYR A 155 -9.14 -18.20 15.65
CA TYR A 155 -9.49 -17.19 16.67
C TYR A 155 -10.34 -17.79 17.79
N SER A 156 -11.35 -18.61 17.47
CA SER A 156 -12.14 -19.34 18.49
C SER A 156 -11.25 -20.27 19.30
N ALA A 157 -10.35 -21.02 18.67
CA ALA A 157 -9.39 -21.89 19.36
C ALA A 157 -8.44 -21.13 20.31
N MET A 158 -8.19 -19.83 20.05
CA MET A 158 -7.40 -18.95 20.91
C MET A 158 -8.16 -18.45 22.15
N ILE A 159 -9.46 -18.38 22.11
CA ILE A 159 -10.29 -17.98 23.25
C ILE A 159 -10.26 -19.07 24.33
N ASP A 160 -10.41 -20.33 23.93
CA ASP A 160 -10.31 -21.47 24.82
C ASP A 160 -8.93 -22.14 24.70
N LEU A 161 -8.06 -21.90 25.66
CA LEU A 161 -6.70 -22.48 25.70
C LEU A 161 -6.53 -23.59 26.73
N GLU A 162 -7.62 -24.11 27.35
CA GLU A 162 -7.51 -25.03 28.46
C GLU A 162 -6.85 -26.35 28.04
N ASN A 163 -7.20 -26.88 26.89
CA ASN A 163 -6.70 -28.14 26.36
C ASN A 163 -5.50 -28.01 25.42
N VAL A 164 -4.82 -26.85 25.41
CA VAL A 164 -3.62 -26.65 24.58
C VAL A 164 -2.39 -26.61 25.48
N GLU A 165 -1.43 -27.44 25.17
CA GLU A 165 -0.14 -27.49 25.88
C GLU A 165 0.76 -26.29 25.52
N PHE A 166 0.50 -25.19 26.19
CA PHE A 166 1.33 -23.96 26.10
C PHE A 166 1.85 -23.60 27.51
N SER A 167 3.04 -22.99 27.55
CA SER A 167 3.52 -22.36 28.79
C SER A 167 2.59 -21.23 29.23
N SER A 168 2.52 -20.94 30.52
CA SER A 168 1.71 -19.86 31.07
C SER A 168 2.01 -18.51 30.41
N LYS A 169 3.28 -18.23 30.10
CA LYS A 169 3.71 -17.03 29.39
C LYS A 169 3.09 -16.97 27.99
N LEU A 170 3.09 -18.08 27.26
CA LEU A 170 2.54 -18.11 25.91
C LEU A 170 1.01 -18.01 25.92
N LYS A 171 0.34 -18.69 26.87
CA LYS A 171 -1.12 -18.55 27.06
C LYS A 171 -1.50 -17.08 27.30
N ASN A 172 -0.76 -16.38 28.13
CA ASN A 172 -1.00 -14.95 28.38
C ASN A 172 -0.76 -14.09 27.12
N THR A 173 0.27 -14.41 26.34
CA THR A 173 0.53 -13.67 25.09
C THR A 173 -0.60 -13.86 24.08
N VAL A 174 -1.11 -15.08 23.94
CA VAL A 174 -2.25 -15.38 23.06
C VAL A 174 -3.52 -14.67 23.55
N ARG A 175 -3.81 -14.73 24.87
CA ARG A 175 -4.94 -14.02 25.48
C ARG A 175 -4.88 -12.51 25.24
N ASN A 176 -3.70 -11.90 25.38
CA ASN A 176 -3.52 -10.46 25.14
C ASN A 176 -3.82 -10.10 23.69
N PHE A 177 -3.48 -10.96 22.74
CA PHE A 177 -3.86 -10.74 21.35
C PHE A 177 -5.38 -10.84 21.13
N VAL A 178 -6.03 -11.83 21.74
CA VAL A 178 -7.51 -11.96 21.71
C VAL A 178 -8.17 -10.72 22.30
N ILE A 179 -7.70 -10.25 23.46
CA ILE A 179 -8.21 -9.03 24.12
C ILE A 179 -8.06 -7.81 23.19
N LEU A 180 -6.90 -7.66 22.54
CA LEU A 180 -6.64 -6.57 21.61
C LEU A 180 -7.67 -6.57 20.46
N ILE A 181 -7.88 -7.72 19.82
CA ILE A 181 -8.85 -7.81 18.71
C ILE A 181 -10.28 -7.58 19.22
N SER A 182 -10.64 -8.16 20.36
CA SER A 182 -11.97 -7.96 20.97
C SER A 182 -12.24 -6.49 21.31
N SER A 183 -11.24 -5.78 21.84
CA SER A 183 -11.39 -4.35 22.16
C SER A 183 -11.64 -3.51 20.90
N PHE A 184 -10.90 -3.77 19.81
CA PHE A 184 -11.16 -3.07 18.54
C PHE A 184 -12.54 -3.40 17.98
N ARG A 185 -13.01 -4.64 18.10
CA ARG A 185 -14.36 -5.01 17.67
C ARG A 185 -15.45 -4.27 18.44
N SER A 186 -15.31 -4.16 19.75
CA SER A 186 -16.26 -3.38 20.57
C SER A 186 -16.27 -1.90 20.17
N MET A 187 -15.13 -1.35 19.76
CA MET A 187 -15.06 0.04 19.29
C MET A 187 -15.81 0.24 17.98
N THR A 188 -15.85 -0.76 17.08
CA THR A 188 -16.57 -0.62 15.79
C THR A 188 -18.09 -0.49 15.94
N GLU A 189 -18.64 -0.82 17.10
CA GLU A 189 -20.09 -0.62 17.41
C GLU A 189 -20.40 0.82 17.82
N VAL A 190 -19.37 1.61 18.19
CA VAL A 190 -19.54 2.94 18.80
C VAL A 190 -18.88 4.06 17.96
N THR A 191 -17.85 3.72 17.18
CA THR A 191 -17.06 4.69 16.41
C THR A 191 -16.94 4.29 14.95
N THR A 192 -16.67 5.26 14.08
CA THR A 192 -16.35 5.01 12.66
C THR A 192 -14.87 4.68 12.49
N ILE A 193 -14.49 4.07 11.35
CA ILE A 193 -13.08 3.71 11.04
C ILE A 193 -12.16 4.95 11.00
N SER A 194 -12.74 6.14 10.83
CA SER A 194 -12.00 7.41 10.78
C SER A 194 -11.77 8.07 12.14
N GLU A 195 -12.37 7.58 13.19
CA GLU A 195 -12.21 7.98 14.59
C GLU A 195 -11.30 6.99 15.34
#